data_ceb7ca08bfd5d5f52c163540562d3c2b
#
_entry.id   ceb7ca08bfd5d5f52c163540562d3c2b
#
_cell.length_a   1.000
_cell.length_b   1.000
_cell.length_c   1.000
_cell.angle_alpha   90.00
_cell.angle_beta   90.00
_cell.angle_gamma   90.00
#
_symmetry.space_group_name_H-M   'P 1'
#
loop_
_entity.id
_entity.type
_entity.pdbx_description
1 polymer ?
#
loop_
_entity_poly.entity_id
_entity_poly.type
_entity_poly.pdbx_seq_one_letter_code
_entity_poly.pdbx_strand_id
1 'polypeptide(L)'
;MYIFFRILQKISKFILSLIPINYKKNHKFLNKNQITNTEIILSLLKDKINPEYILDIGCGHGEWFLICKNFFPNSKYLLFDGNKNNENKLSLLKKNHLNISYKICLLSDSKKNFKFFNMGY
;
A
#
# COMPACT_ATOMS: atom_id res chain seq x y z
N MET A 1 -2.94 -18.63 -0.41
CA MET A 1 -2.47 -17.24 -0.67
C MET A 1 -2.86 -16.72 -2.07
N TYR A 2 -2.69 -17.50 -3.15
CA TYR A 2 -3.03 -17.11 -4.52
C TYR A 2 -4.54 -16.83 -4.76
N ILE A 3 -5.42 -17.57 -4.10
CA ILE A 3 -6.89 -17.42 -4.21
C ILE A 3 -7.36 -16.11 -3.57
N PHE A 4 -6.80 -15.73 -2.42
CA PHE A 4 -7.13 -14.48 -1.73
C PHE A 4 -6.76 -13.24 -2.55
N PHE A 5 -5.61 -13.28 -3.22
CA PHE A 5 -5.17 -12.19 -4.10
C PHE A 5 -6.09 -12.02 -5.33
N ARG A 6 -6.55 -13.14 -5.93
CA ARG A 6 -7.53 -13.11 -7.03
C ARG A 6 -8.90 -12.59 -6.61
N ILE A 7 -9.32 -12.86 -5.38
CA ILE A 7 -10.58 -12.34 -4.84
C ILE A 7 -10.45 -10.84 -4.63
N LEU A 8 -9.37 -10.35 -4.05
CA LEU A 8 -9.10 -8.92 -3.89
C LEU A 8 -9.05 -8.18 -5.23
N GLN A 9 -8.44 -8.76 -6.26
CA GLN A 9 -8.41 -8.18 -7.60
C GLN A 9 -9.81 -8.12 -8.24
N LYS A 10 -10.66 -9.13 -8.02
CA LYS A 10 -12.05 -9.12 -8.51
C LYS A 10 -12.90 -8.09 -7.78
N ILE A 11 -12.75 -7.98 -6.46
CA ILE A 11 -13.43 -6.98 -5.64
C ILE A 11 -13.00 -5.57 -6.05
N SER A 12 -11.71 -5.33 -6.25
CA SER A 12 -11.22 -4.02 -6.69
C SER A 12 -11.75 -3.63 -8.07
N LYS A 13 -11.80 -4.57 -9.03
CA LYS A 13 -12.39 -4.34 -10.36
C LYS A 13 -13.89 -4.05 -10.27
N PHE A 14 -14.62 -4.75 -9.40
CA PHE A 14 -16.05 -4.53 -9.18
C PHE A 14 -16.30 -3.15 -8.56
N ILE A 15 -15.56 -2.78 -7.52
CA ILE A 15 -15.66 -1.44 -6.91
C ILE A 15 -15.34 -0.36 -7.94
N LEU A 16 -14.31 -0.55 -8.79
CA LEU A 16 -13.95 0.39 -9.84
C LEU A 16 -15.03 0.55 -10.92
N SER A 17 -15.83 -0.50 -11.19
CA SER A 17 -16.95 -0.43 -12.12
C SER A 17 -18.13 0.40 -11.60
N LEU A 18 -18.26 0.53 -10.27
CA LEU A 18 -19.29 1.32 -9.61
C LEU A 18 -18.96 2.81 -9.52
N ILE A 19 -17.72 3.20 -9.87
CA ILE A 19 -17.29 4.60 -9.81
C ILE A 19 -17.84 5.35 -11.02
N PRO A 20 -18.66 6.39 -10.83
CA PRO A 20 -19.17 7.20 -11.94
C PRO A 20 -18.02 7.79 -12.76
N ILE A 21 -18.13 7.73 -14.08
CA ILE A 21 -17.12 8.24 -15.04
C ILE A 21 -16.78 9.71 -14.77
N ASN A 22 -17.73 10.50 -14.28
CA ASN A 22 -17.55 11.90 -13.92
C ASN A 22 -16.59 12.13 -12.75
N TYR A 23 -16.42 11.15 -11.84
CA TYR A 23 -15.49 11.25 -10.73
C TYR A 23 -14.04 11.30 -11.21
N LYS A 24 -13.71 10.60 -12.29
CA LYS A 24 -12.38 10.58 -12.92
C LYS A 24 -11.97 11.95 -13.50
N LYS A 25 -12.93 12.82 -13.85
CA LYS A 25 -12.68 14.12 -14.49
C LYS A 25 -12.42 15.27 -13.51
N ASN A 26 -12.85 15.16 -12.26
CA ASN A 26 -12.85 16.28 -11.31
C ASN A 26 -11.63 16.34 -10.38
N HIS A 27 -10.74 15.36 -10.40
CA HIS A 27 -9.52 15.40 -9.59
C HIS A 27 -8.42 16.22 -10.29
N LYS A 28 -8.34 17.49 -9.94
CA LYS A 28 -7.37 18.50 -10.43
C LYS A 28 -5.89 18.22 -10.10
N PHE A 29 -5.60 17.19 -9.30
CA PHE A 29 -4.26 16.94 -8.75
C PHE A 29 -3.44 15.88 -9.49
N LEU A 30 -4.00 15.23 -10.49
CA LEU A 30 -3.35 14.10 -11.13
C LEU A 30 -3.22 14.36 -12.63
N ASN A 31 -2.00 14.32 -13.13
CA ASN A 31 -1.72 14.32 -14.57
C ASN A 31 -2.62 13.27 -15.23
N LYS A 32 -3.43 13.67 -16.19
CA LYS A 32 -4.52 12.92 -16.82
C LYS A 32 -4.19 11.51 -17.30
N ASN A 33 -2.91 11.15 -17.41
CA ASN A 33 -2.45 9.92 -18.05
C ASN A 33 -1.91 8.85 -17.07
N GLN A 34 -1.93 9.07 -15.73
CA GLN A 34 -1.26 8.15 -14.78
C GLN A 34 -2.00 7.92 -13.45
N ILE A 35 -3.32 8.17 -13.38
CA ILE A 35 -4.06 7.84 -12.16
C ILE A 35 -4.15 6.33 -12.02
N THR A 36 -3.51 5.79 -11.00
CA THR A 36 -3.59 4.37 -10.68
C THR A 36 -4.94 4.04 -10.03
N ASN A 37 -5.38 2.79 -10.15
CA ASN A 37 -6.58 2.31 -9.47
C ASN A 37 -6.49 2.52 -7.94
N THR A 38 -5.30 2.43 -7.39
CA THR A 38 -5.01 2.68 -5.97
C THR A 38 -5.35 4.12 -5.57
N GLU A 39 -4.90 5.10 -6.34
CA GLU A 39 -5.17 6.52 -6.05
C GLU A 39 -6.65 6.85 -6.13
N ILE A 40 -7.38 6.25 -7.07
CA ILE A 40 -8.84 6.41 -7.18
C ILE A 40 -9.52 5.90 -5.90
N ILE A 41 -9.17 4.69 -5.44
CA ILE A 41 -9.75 4.10 -4.23
C ILE A 41 -9.41 4.94 -3.00
N LEU A 42 -8.15 5.36 -2.84
CA LEU A 42 -7.73 6.18 -1.71
C LEU A 42 -8.44 7.53 -1.69
N SER A 43 -8.66 8.14 -2.85
CA SER A 43 -9.40 9.40 -2.95
C SER A 43 -10.87 9.28 -2.55
N LEU A 44 -11.49 8.11 -2.76
CA LEU A 44 -12.86 7.82 -2.30
C LEU A 44 -12.94 7.58 -0.79
N LEU A 45 -11.86 7.04 -0.21
CA LEU A 45 -11.81 6.70 1.20
C LEU A 45 -11.46 7.87 2.10
N LYS A 46 -10.62 8.81 1.65
CA LYS A 46 -10.08 9.90 2.47
C LYS A 46 -11.14 10.77 3.17
N ASP A 47 -12.32 10.91 2.56
CA ASP A 47 -13.42 11.69 3.11
C ASP A 47 -14.39 10.84 3.97
N LYS A 48 -14.17 9.52 4.00
CA LYS A 48 -15.04 8.57 4.71
C LYS A 48 -14.42 7.96 5.94
N ILE A 49 -13.08 7.86 5.97
CA ILE A 49 -12.35 7.24 7.07
C ILE A 49 -11.17 8.12 7.46
N ASN A 50 -10.83 8.06 8.74
CA ASN A 50 -9.64 8.74 9.29
C ASN A 50 -8.83 7.72 10.11
N PRO A 51 -8.05 6.85 9.47
CA PRO A 51 -7.33 5.79 10.15
C PRO A 51 -6.19 6.36 10.99
N GLU A 52 -6.08 5.96 12.25
CA GLU A 52 -4.93 6.29 13.10
C GLU A 52 -3.70 5.49 12.67
N TYR A 53 -3.90 4.21 12.31
CA TYR A 53 -2.84 3.31 11.86
C TYR A 53 -3.17 2.68 10.52
N ILE A 54 -2.17 2.57 9.67
CA ILE A 54 -2.25 1.90 8.38
C ILE A 54 -1.12 0.84 8.32
N LEU A 55 -1.51 -0.40 8.00
CA LEU A 55 -0.58 -1.51 7.84
C LEU A 55 -0.37 -1.78 6.36
N ASP A 56 0.89 -1.78 5.93
CA ASP A 56 1.33 -2.16 4.58
C ASP A 56 2.11 -3.48 4.67
N ILE A 57 1.50 -4.57 4.22
CA ILE A 57 2.04 -5.92 4.30
C ILE A 57 2.57 -6.34 2.94
N GLY A 58 3.88 -6.65 2.88
CA GLY A 58 4.59 -6.85 1.61
C GLY A 58 4.92 -5.52 0.95
N CYS A 59 5.37 -4.56 1.75
CA CYS A 59 5.54 -3.16 1.35
C CYS A 59 6.66 -2.94 0.30
N GLY A 60 7.52 -3.94 0.05
CA GLY A 60 8.64 -3.79 -0.88
C GLY A 60 9.56 -2.64 -0.47
N HIS A 61 9.67 -1.65 -1.35
CA HIS A 61 10.45 -0.43 -1.07
C HIS A 61 9.61 0.72 -0.48
N GLY A 62 8.32 0.48 -0.19
CA GLY A 62 7.40 1.46 0.39
C GLY A 62 6.70 2.36 -0.64
N GLU A 63 6.60 1.94 -1.91
CA GLU A 63 5.95 2.72 -2.95
C GLU A 63 4.48 2.99 -2.62
N TRP A 64 3.77 1.98 -2.09
CA TRP A 64 2.37 2.15 -1.70
C TRP A 64 2.20 3.16 -0.56
N PHE A 65 3.09 3.13 0.44
CA PHE A 65 3.12 4.14 1.51
C PHE A 65 3.27 5.55 0.92
N LEU A 66 4.19 5.75 -0.05
CA LEU A 66 4.42 7.07 -0.66
C LEU A 66 3.19 7.63 -1.36
N ILE A 67 2.34 6.77 -1.91
CA ILE A 67 1.06 7.15 -2.50
C ILE A 67 0.04 7.42 -1.38
N CYS A 68 -0.11 6.48 -0.44
CA CYS A 68 -1.15 6.49 0.58
C CYS A 68 -1.04 7.70 1.54
N LYS A 69 0.17 8.12 1.89
CA LYS A 69 0.40 9.28 2.77
C LYS A 69 -0.15 10.60 2.22
N ASN A 70 -0.34 10.73 0.90
CA ASN A 70 -0.94 11.92 0.29
C ASN A 70 -2.44 12.03 0.59
N PHE A 71 -3.07 10.90 0.93
CA PHE A 71 -4.50 10.83 1.28
C PHE A 71 -4.72 10.79 2.79
N PHE A 72 -3.79 10.19 3.54
CA PHE A 72 -3.85 10.04 5.00
C PHE A 72 -2.55 10.53 5.66
N PRO A 73 -2.26 11.85 5.59
CA PRO A 73 -0.97 12.39 6.04
C PRO A 73 -0.73 12.28 7.55
N ASN A 74 -1.81 12.21 8.34
CA ASN A 74 -1.75 12.16 9.80
C ASN A 74 -1.70 10.74 10.37
N SER A 75 -1.90 9.71 9.52
CA SER A 75 -1.84 8.32 9.95
C SER A 75 -0.43 7.89 10.28
N LYS A 76 -0.31 6.94 11.22
CA LYS A 76 0.93 6.21 11.50
C LYS A 76 0.97 4.97 10.62
N TYR A 77 2.11 4.72 10.00
CA TYR A 77 2.29 3.62 9.06
C TYR A 77 3.19 2.54 9.64
N LEU A 78 2.76 1.28 9.53
CA LEU A 78 3.52 0.10 9.89
C LEU A 78 3.77 -0.71 8.62
N LEU A 79 5.03 -0.71 8.16
CA LEU A 79 5.45 -1.38 6.94
C LEU A 79 6.08 -2.74 7.29
N PHE A 80 5.62 -3.81 6.66
CA PHE A 80 6.15 -5.16 6.85
C PHE A 80 6.63 -5.71 5.52
N ASP A 81 7.86 -6.26 5.50
CA ASP A 81 8.40 -6.96 4.35
C ASP A 81 9.22 -8.18 4.78
N GLY A 82 9.15 -9.27 4.01
CA GLY A 82 9.93 -10.48 4.28
C GLY A 82 11.34 -10.45 3.69
N ASN A 83 11.60 -9.55 2.75
CA ASN A 83 12.87 -9.48 2.04
C ASN A 83 13.85 -8.54 2.76
N LYS A 84 14.91 -9.11 3.35
CA LYS A 84 15.94 -8.33 4.05
C LYS A 84 16.66 -7.31 3.15
N ASN A 85 16.70 -7.54 1.84
CA ASN A 85 17.35 -6.61 0.90
C ASN A 85 16.62 -5.26 0.83
N ASN A 86 15.34 -5.19 1.23
CA ASN A 86 14.57 -3.95 1.26
C ASN A 86 14.86 -3.07 2.49
N GLU A 87 15.58 -3.60 3.50
CA GLU A 87 15.81 -2.93 4.78
C GLU A 87 16.47 -1.56 4.62
N ASN A 88 17.48 -1.44 3.76
CA ASN A 88 18.19 -0.17 3.54
C ASN A 88 17.26 0.92 3.01
N LYS A 89 16.37 0.57 2.07
CA LYS A 89 15.41 1.52 1.49
C LYS A 89 14.35 1.91 2.52
N LEU A 90 13.83 0.95 3.29
CA LEU A 90 12.84 1.21 4.34
C LEU A 90 13.44 2.04 5.49
N SER A 91 14.72 1.81 5.84
CA SER A 91 15.44 2.62 6.80
C SER A 91 15.56 4.09 6.33
N LEU A 92 15.86 4.29 5.05
CA LEU A 92 15.93 5.64 4.48
C LEU A 92 14.55 6.32 4.48
N LEU A 93 13.49 5.59 4.15
CA LEU A 93 12.12 6.11 4.25
C LEU A 93 11.79 6.54 5.68
N LYS A 94 12.14 5.73 6.69
CA LYS A 94 11.92 6.06 8.10
C LYS A 94 12.66 7.32 8.53
N LYS A 95 13.88 7.56 8.04
CA LYS A 95 14.62 8.80 8.31
C LYS A 95 13.92 10.04 7.75
N ASN A 96 13.26 9.90 6.60
CA ASN A 96 12.61 11.00 5.91
C ASN A 96 11.14 11.22 6.33
N HIS A 97 10.54 10.28 7.05
CA HIS A 97 9.13 10.31 7.46
C HIS A 97 8.99 9.85 8.90
N LEU A 98 8.60 10.76 9.80
CA LEU A 98 8.51 10.50 11.23
C LEU A 98 7.34 9.57 11.61
N ASN A 99 6.33 9.49 10.77
CA ASN A 99 5.10 8.73 11.03
C ASN A 99 5.14 7.29 10.51
N ILE A 100 6.31 6.77 10.13
CA ILE A 100 6.45 5.36 9.74
C ILE A 100 7.31 4.56 10.72
N SER A 101 6.97 3.28 10.81
CA SER A 101 7.81 2.23 11.37
C SER A 101 7.86 1.06 10.40
N TYR A 102 8.95 0.30 10.38
CA TYR A 102 9.03 -0.88 9.53
C TYR A 102 9.58 -2.07 10.30
N LYS A 103 9.27 -3.26 9.82
CA LYS A 103 9.81 -4.51 10.34
C LYS A 103 10.08 -5.48 9.20
N ILE A 104 11.29 -6.02 9.14
CA ILE A 104 11.64 -7.10 8.22
C ILE A 104 11.24 -8.42 8.86
N CYS A 105 10.11 -8.96 8.45
CA CYS A 105 9.60 -10.24 8.90
C CYS A 105 8.56 -10.79 7.93
N LEU A 106 8.43 -12.10 7.91
CA LEU A 106 7.28 -12.78 7.31
C LEU A 106 6.16 -12.86 8.35
N LEU A 107 4.96 -12.45 7.97
CA LEU A 107 3.77 -12.64 8.78
C LEU A 107 3.23 -14.04 8.54
N SER A 108 3.00 -14.80 9.61
CA SER A 108 2.52 -16.17 9.57
C SER A 108 1.62 -16.43 10.78
N ASP A 109 0.74 -17.41 10.66
CA ASP A 109 -0.12 -17.94 11.72
C ASP A 109 0.65 -18.72 12.79
N SER A 110 1.91 -19.07 12.48
CA SER A 110 2.75 -19.86 13.38
C SER A 110 4.19 -19.40 13.39
N LYS A 111 4.86 -19.60 14.53
CA LYS A 111 6.28 -19.27 14.70
C LYS A 111 7.14 -20.34 14.03
N LYS A 112 7.48 -20.17 12.75
CA LYS A 112 8.29 -21.08 11.96
C LYS A 112 9.44 -20.33 11.29
N ASN A 113 10.54 -21.04 11.04
CA ASN A 113 11.63 -20.54 10.21
C ASN A 113 11.27 -20.77 8.73
N PHE A 114 11.15 -19.69 7.98
CA PHE A 114 10.92 -19.72 6.54
C PHE A 114 12.21 -19.40 5.79
N LYS A 115 12.48 -20.11 4.70
CA LYS A 115 13.50 -19.70 3.72
C LYS A 115 12.84 -18.77 2.71
N PHE A 116 13.37 -17.56 2.59
CA PHE A 116 12.95 -16.61 1.55
C PHE A 116 13.78 -16.86 0.30
N PHE A 117 13.15 -17.28 -0.78
CA PHE A 117 13.79 -17.43 -2.07
C PHE A 117 13.57 -16.15 -2.87
N ASN A 118 14.65 -15.40 -3.09
CA ASN A 118 14.60 -14.25 -3.99
C ASN A 118 14.78 -14.81 -5.41
N MET A 119 13.69 -14.94 -6.16
CA MET A 119 13.77 -15.17 -7.58
C MET A 119 14.09 -13.82 -8.21
N GLY A 120 15.40 -13.57 -8.47
CA GLY A 120 15.83 -12.35 -9.16
C GLY A 120 15.14 -12.24 -10.51
N TYR A 121 14.50 -11.12 -10.73
CA TYR A 121 14.07 -10.65 -12.04
C TYR A 121 15.17 -9.78 -12.62
#